data_1dacb0066713ccf6e3145d6b20ba9d9c
#
_entry.id   1dacb0066713ccf6e3145d6b20ba9d9c
#
_cell.length_a   1.000
_cell.length_b   1.000
_cell.length_c   1.000
_cell.angle_alpha   90.00
_cell.angle_beta   90.00
_cell.angle_gamma   90.00
#
_symmetry.space_group_name_H-M   'P 1'
#
loop_
_entity.id
_entity.type
_entity.pdbx_description
1 polymer ?
#
loop_
_entity_poly.entity_id
_entity_poly.type
_entity_poly.pdbx_seq_one_letter_code
_entity_poly.pdbx_strand_id
1 'polypeptide(L)'
;MYHMLDKCATKPSQVNFLGWKGNTISSMDFKASAAQYPGTFYWDFHRANLHNCLLDRAKELGAKLKVNARVLDVLVHSSGETATVLLKNGEQHVADLVVGADGINSCLREVMLGREDPPVLTGDLAYRLLLSTKEMLKDPELESFVRDPQVNYWLGPDAHAGEFNKYSFVIEEYHSYNIVNYVLRGGELFNMVLLVPDDIPEGQNITEGNVEEMRALYNDWDPRIPKLLSLCKSVYKWRLCTRPGMEQWSHPSGAFTMLGDAVHATLPYLASGAGMSLEDGAVLGELFSRCTGRLTPREKTQLLDAYQKIRAPRTEMVVERGNRQQWLYHLHDGPEQRERDRVMRDGGEGDALAWKDKGFAPALFGWCCEDEVDRFWPLVEKLEQQKVEVIGDSTVQSRL
;
A
#
# COMPACT_ATOMS: atom_id res chain seq x y z
N MET A 1 -5.53 -11.77 17.15
CA MET A 1 -4.59 -11.04 16.29
C MET A 1 -4.12 -9.71 16.89
N TYR A 2 -5.03 -8.86 17.44
CA TYR A 2 -4.66 -7.57 18.04
C TYR A 2 -3.47 -7.65 19.01
N HIS A 3 -3.49 -8.55 20.00
CA HIS A 3 -2.40 -8.71 20.97
C HIS A 3 -1.05 -9.14 20.35
N MET A 4 -1.08 -9.83 19.22
CA MET A 4 0.16 -10.19 18.50
C MET A 4 0.76 -8.96 17.82
N LEU A 5 -0.09 -8.16 17.19
CA LEU A 5 0.30 -6.91 16.54
C LEU A 5 0.76 -5.87 17.56
N ASP A 6 0.03 -5.72 18.65
CA ASP A 6 0.33 -4.77 19.74
C ASP A 6 1.74 -4.97 20.34
N LYS A 7 2.19 -6.21 20.44
CA LYS A 7 3.51 -6.57 20.96
C LYS A 7 4.67 -6.17 20.05
N CYS A 8 4.47 -6.14 18.75
CA CYS A 8 5.54 -5.84 17.77
C CYS A 8 5.41 -4.46 17.12
N ALA A 9 4.34 -3.72 17.42
CA ALA A 9 4.13 -2.37 16.96
C ALA A 9 5.03 -1.37 17.69
N THR A 10 5.53 -0.38 16.97
CA THR A 10 5.96 0.89 17.55
C THR A 10 4.80 1.86 17.43
N LYS A 11 4.55 2.64 18.48
CA LYS A 11 3.42 3.57 18.60
C LYS A 11 3.95 4.99 18.68
N PRO A 12 4.22 5.64 17.53
CA PRO A 12 4.72 7.01 17.54
C PRO A 12 3.67 7.98 18.09
N SER A 13 4.14 9.04 18.73
CA SER A 13 3.29 10.08 19.31
C SER A 13 2.69 10.98 18.22
N GLN A 14 3.48 11.31 17.20
CA GLN A 14 3.11 12.24 16.14
C GLN A 14 3.88 12.01 14.85
N VAL A 15 3.41 12.64 13.79
CA VAL A 15 4.16 12.83 12.54
C VAL A 15 4.57 14.30 12.43
N ASN A 16 5.81 14.52 11.98
CA ASN A 16 6.36 15.84 11.68
C ASN A 16 6.70 15.94 10.20
N PHE A 17 6.42 17.09 9.63
CA PHE A 17 6.89 17.51 8.32
C PHE A 17 7.89 18.64 8.53
N LEU A 18 9.11 18.36 8.13
CA LEU A 18 10.28 19.23 8.34
C LEU A 18 10.82 19.65 6.97
N GLY A 19 11.27 20.87 6.86
CA GLY A 19 12.10 21.28 5.75
C GLY A 19 13.49 20.65 5.87
N TRP A 20 14.19 20.53 4.77
CA TRP A 20 15.52 19.90 4.72
C TRP A 20 16.58 20.55 5.63
N LYS A 21 16.39 21.81 6.03
CA LYS A 21 17.20 22.52 7.04
C LYS A 21 16.70 22.36 8.48
N GLY A 22 15.69 21.50 8.72
CA GLY A 22 15.19 21.16 10.05
C GLY A 22 14.07 22.06 10.60
N ASN A 23 13.63 23.05 9.84
CA ASN A 23 12.48 23.88 10.24
C ASN A 23 11.18 23.07 10.18
N THR A 24 10.36 23.16 11.21
CA THR A 24 9.05 22.51 11.24
C THR A 24 8.08 23.22 10.29
N ILE A 25 7.51 22.45 9.36
CA ILE A 25 6.48 22.90 8.43
C ILE A 25 5.10 22.64 9.05
N SER A 26 4.85 21.40 9.48
CA SER A 26 3.58 20.97 10.08
C SER A 26 3.80 19.75 10.98
N SER A 27 2.85 19.53 11.89
CA SER A 27 2.82 18.32 12.73
C SER A 27 1.38 17.86 12.91
N MET A 28 1.20 16.56 13.17
CA MET A 28 -0.09 15.98 13.54
C MET A 28 0.10 14.99 14.69
N ASP A 29 -0.63 15.19 15.77
CA ASP A 29 -0.70 14.28 16.91
C ASP A 29 -1.57 13.06 16.54
N PHE A 30 -1.01 11.85 16.62
CA PHE A 30 -1.71 10.63 16.27
C PHE A 30 -2.82 10.26 17.25
N LYS A 31 -2.66 10.61 18.54
CA LYS A 31 -3.69 10.35 19.55
C LYS A 31 -4.90 11.24 19.33
N ALA A 32 -4.67 12.52 19.03
CA ALA A 32 -5.73 13.47 18.71
C ALA A 32 -6.45 13.09 17.41
N SER A 33 -5.71 12.62 16.41
CA SER A 33 -6.28 12.10 15.16
C SER A 33 -7.13 10.85 15.40
N ALA A 34 -6.61 9.85 16.12
CA ALA A 34 -7.34 8.62 16.44
C ALA A 34 -8.62 8.85 17.23
N ALA A 35 -8.67 9.90 18.06
CA ALA A 35 -9.89 10.27 18.80
C ALA A 35 -11.03 10.70 17.89
N GLN A 36 -10.74 11.15 16.65
CA GLN A 36 -11.75 11.50 15.64
C GLN A 36 -12.28 10.26 14.90
N TYR A 37 -11.53 9.17 14.92
CA TYR A 37 -11.83 7.91 14.23
C TYR A 37 -11.74 6.75 15.23
N PRO A 38 -12.77 6.52 16.08
CA PRO A 38 -12.74 5.51 17.14
C PRO A 38 -12.38 4.11 16.61
N GLY A 39 -11.48 3.44 17.31
CA GLY A 39 -11.00 2.10 16.94
C GLY A 39 -9.81 2.10 15.97
N THR A 40 -9.37 3.26 15.48
CA THR A 40 -8.18 3.36 14.61
C THR A 40 -6.93 3.66 15.43
N PHE A 41 -5.78 3.14 14.95
CA PHE A 41 -4.48 3.39 15.52
C PHE A 41 -3.45 3.58 14.41
N TYR A 42 -2.48 4.46 14.62
CA TYR A 42 -1.29 4.51 13.79
C TYR A 42 -0.17 3.71 14.46
N TRP A 43 0.31 2.69 13.77
CA TRP A 43 1.35 1.78 14.25
C TRP A 43 2.41 1.57 13.19
N ASP A 44 3.67 1.66 13.56
CA ASP A 44 4.79 1.27 12.72
C ASP A 44 5.20 -0.17 12.97
N PHE A 45 5.35 -0.92 11.88
CA PHE A 45 5.77 -2.33 11.93
C PHE A 45 7.04 -2.57 11.12
N HIS A 46 7.92 -3.36 11.67
CA HIS A 46 8.89 -4.04 10.83
C HIS A 46 8.14 -5.06 9.95
N ARG A 47 8.30 -4.99 8.62
CA ARG A 47 7.50 -5.78 7.66
C ARG A 47 7.51 -7.28 7.96
N ALA A 48 8.68 -7.85 8.32
CA ALA A 48 8.75 -9.28 8.67
C ALA A 48 7.94 -9.63 9.91
N ASN A 49 7.85 -8.74 10.90
CA ASN A 49 7.06 -8.98 12.11
C ASN A 49 5.57 -8.98 11.80
N LEU A 50 5.09 -7.99 11.04
CA LEU A 50 3.70 -7.95 10.59
C LEU A 50 3.35 -9.19 9.76
N HIS A 51 4.20 -9.53 8.80
CA HIS A 51 4.03 -10.74 7.97
C HIS A 51 3.93 -12.01 8.83
N ASN A 52 4.83 -12.19 9.80
CA ASN A 52 4.81 -13.36 10.68
C ASN A 52 3.53 -13.41 11.53
N CYS A 53 3.08 -12.28 12.09
CA CYS A 53 1.83 -12.23 12.85
C CYS A 53 0.62 -12.67 11.99
N LEU A 54 0.53 -12.19 10.75
CA LEU A 54 -0.54 -12.56 9.81
C LEU A 54 -0.44 -14.04 9.42
N LEU A 55 0.77 -14.51 9.11
CA LEU A 55 1.01 -15.90 8.72
C LEU A 55 0.70 -16.88 9.85
N ASP A 56 1.14 -16.59 11.07
CA ASP A 56 0.88 -17.44 12.22
C ASP A 56 -0.62 -17.51 12.51
N ARG A 57 -1.33 -16.37 12.40
CA ARG A 57 -2.78 -16.35 12.56
C ARG A 57 -3.49 -17.14 11.45
N ALA A 58 -3.06 -17.02 10.21
CA ALA A 58 -3.61 -17.82 9.10
C ALA A 58 -3.44 -19.32 9.33
N LYS A 59 -2.25 -19.75 9.80
CA LYS A 59 -2.00 -21.16 10.15
C LYS A 59 -2.86 -21.66 11.32
N GLU A 60 -3.02 -20.85 12.38
CA GLU A 60 -3.91 -21.17 13.51
C GLU A 60 -5.36 -21.37 13.04
N LEU A 61 -5.80 -20.63 12.01
CA LEU A 61 -7.10 -20.77 11.40
C LEU A 61 -7.21 -21.91 10.37
N GLY A 62 -6.13 -22.69 10.19
CA GLY A 62 -6.12 -23.87 9.34
C GLY A 62 -5.62 -23.65 7.91
N ALA A 63 -5.15 -22.45 7.55
CA ALA A 63 -4.57 -22.21 6.24
C ALA A 63 -3.29 -23.02 6.05
N LYS A 64 -3.16 -23.66 4.88
CA LYS A 64 -1.98 -24.45 4.51
C LYS A 64 -1.01 -23.59 3.71
N LEU A 65 0.24 -23.50 4.18
CA LEU A 65 1.32 -22.79 3.48
C LEU A 65 2.15 -23.77 2.68
N LYS A 66 2.37 -23.45 1.40
CA LYS A 66 3.33 -24.13 0.53
C LYS A 66 4.39 -23.11 0.08
N VAL A 67 5.61 -23.28 0.53
CA VAL A 67 6.78 -22.48 0.12
C VAL A 67 7.45 -23.09 -1.10
N ASN A 68 8.33 -22.33 -1.77
CA ASN A 68 9.01 -22.74 -3.02
C ASN A 68 8.02 -23.17 -4.13
N ALA A 69 6.82 -22.60 -4.12
CA ALA A 69 5.72 -22.87 -5.00
C ALA A 69 5.47 -21.68 -5.95
N ARG A 70 6.43 -21.40 -6.83
CA ARG A 70 6.30 -20.32 -7.82
C ARG A 70 5.16 -20.64 -8.78
N VAL A 71 4.11 -19.82 -8.77
CA VAL A 71 3.01 -19.91 -9.72
C VAL A 71 3.45 -19.30 -11.06
N LEU A 72 3.10 -19.98 -12.15
CA LEU A 72 3.34 -19.52 -13.52
C LEU A 72 2.06 -19.11 -14.23
N ASP A 73 0.95 -19.81 -13.94
CA ASP A 73 -0.29 -19.62 -14.69
C ASP A 73 -1.51 -20.04 -13.87
N VAL A 74 -2.67 -19.55 -14.28
CA VAL A 74 -3.99 -19.92 -13.76
C VAL A 74 -4.90 -20.26 -14.94
N LEU A 75 -5.28 -21.53 -15.06
CA LEU A 75 -6.17 -22.03 -16.09
C LEU A 75 -7.60 -22.13 -15.56
N VAL A 76 -8.49 -21.26 -15.99
CA VAL A 76 -9.90 -21.31 -15.64
C VAL A 76 -10.59 -22.40 -16.46
N HIS A 77 -11.32 -23.30 -15.79
CA HIS A 77 -12.03 -24.37 -16.47
C HIS A 77 -13.26 -23.82 -17.21
N SER A 78 -13.63 -24.47 -18.34
CA SER A 78 -14.75 -24.04 -19.18
C SER A 78 -16.10 -24.00 -18.46
N SER A 79 -16.29 -24.82 -17.42
CA SER A 79 -17.48 -24.77 -16.55
C SER A 79 -17.55 -23.49 -15.68
N GLY A 80 -16.41 -22.80 -15.48
CA GLY A 80 -16.29 -21.69 -14.55
C GLY A 80 -16.36 -22.10 -13.05
N GLU A 81 -16.52 -23.37 -12.73
CA GLU A 81 -16.61 -23.83 -11.34
C GLU A 81 -15.29 -23.74 -10.60
N THR A 82 -14.20 -24.03 -11.28
CA THR A 82 -12.84 -24.14 -10.71
C THR A 82 -11.79 -23.54 -11.62
N ALA A 83 -10.62 -23.28 -11.05
CA ALA A 83 -9.41 -22.95 -11.80
C ALA A 83 -8.25 -23.83 -11.33
N THR A 84 -7.27 -24.06 -12.19
CA THR A 84 -6.04 -24.80 -11.92
C THR A 84 -4.87 -23.84 -11.84
N VAL A 85 -4.17 -23.84 -10.72
CA VAL A 85 -2.90 -23.13 -10.53
C VAL A 85 -1.77 -24.04 -11.03
N LEU A 86 -0.95 -23.54 -11.95
CA LEU A 86 0.23 -24.23 -12.48
C LEU A 86 1.50 -23.70 -11.80
N LEU A 87 2.25 -24.58 -11.16
CA LEU A 87 3.54 -24.25 -10.53
C LEU A 87 4.72 -24.48 -11.47
N LYS A 88 5.82 -23.75 -11.23
CA LYS A 88 7.07 -23.87 -12.01
C LYS A 88 7.67 -25.30 -12.00
N ASN A 89 7.43 -26.07 -10.95
CA ASN A 89 7.87 -27.47 -10.86
C ASN A 89 6.94 -28.47 -11.58
N GLY A 90 5.89 -28.00 -12.27
CA GLY A 90 4.92 -28.81 -12.98
C GLY A 90 3.75 -29.31 -12.13
N GLU A 91 3.74 -29.07 -10.82
CA GLU A 91 2.58 -29.41 -10.00
C GLU A 91 1.37 -28.54 -10.36
N GLN A 92 0.19 -29.12 -10.19
CA GLN A 92 -1.09 -28.48 -10.45
C GLN A 92 -1.99 -28.59 -9.23
N HIS A 93 -2.69 -27.50 -8.94
CA HIS A 93 -3.65 -27.43 -7.83
C HIS A 93 -4.97 -26.86 -8.32
N VAL A 94 -6.06 -27.62 -8.14
CA VAL A 94 -7.42 -27.18 -8.48
C VAL A 94 -8.05 -26.51 -7.27
N ALA A 95 -8.70 -25.38 -7.51
CA ALA A 95 -9.42 -24.63 -6.48
C ALA A 95 -10.75 -24.08 -7.02
N ASP A 96 -11.73 -23.89 -6.11
CA ASP A 96 -13.01 -23.24 -6.43
C ASP A 96 -12.85 -21.75 -6.71
N LEU A 97 -11.85 -21.12 -6.09
CA LEU A 97 -11.43 -19.73 -6.31
C LEU A 97 -9.93 -19.61 -6.14
N VAL A 98 -9.27 -18.98 -7.09
CA VAL A 98 -7.87 -18.56 -7.01
C VAL A 98 -7.82 -17.06 -6.76
N VAL A 99 -6.99 -16.63 -5.81
CA VAL A 99 -6.76 -15.21 -5.50
C VAL A 99 -5.30 -14.86 -5.80
N GLY A 100 -5.07 -14.04 -6.82
CA GLY A 100 -3.76 -13.52 -7.18
C GLY A 100 -3.35 -12.36 -6.28
N ALA A 101 -2.33 -12.57 -5.45
CA ALA A 101 -1.78 -11.57 -4.52
C ALA A 101 -0.26 -11.48 -4.64
N ASP A 102 0.25 -11.56 -5.88
CA ASP A 102 1.67 -11.71 -6.20
C ASP A 102 2.41 -10.38 -6.39
N GLY A 103 1.74 -9.27 -6.00
CA GLY A 103 2.36 -7.96 -5.84
C GLY A 103 2.62 -7.22 -7.15
N ILE A 104 3.44 -6.15 -7.06
CA ILE A 104 3.67 -5.24 -8.20
C ILE A 104 4.30 -5.93 -9.42
N ASN A 105 5.05 -7.02 -9.22
CA ASN A 105 5.63 -7.83 -10.30
C ASN A 105 4.74 -9.03 -10.65
N SER A 106 3.43 -8.89 -10.53
CA SER A 106 2.45 -9.95 -10.74
C SER A 106 2.53 -10.54 -12.14
N CYS A 107 2.80 -11.84 -12.23
CA CYS A 107 2.60 -12.61 -13.47
C CYS A 107 1.13 -12.97 -13.65
N LEU A 108 0.36 -13.11 -12.57
CA LEU A 108 -1.06 -13.43 -12.64
C LEU A 108 -1.90 -12.29 -13.21
N ARG A 109 -1.42 -11.06 -13.10
CA ARG A 109 -2.01 -9.89 -13.76
C ARG A 109 -1.93 -10.02 -15.29
N GLU A 110 -0.81 -10.48 -15.80
CA GLU A 110 -0.63 -10.72 -17.25
C GLU A 110 -1.52 -11.87 -17.72
N VAL A 111 -1.68 -12.91 -16.91
CA VAL A 111 -2.64 -14.01 -17.16
C VAL A 111 -4.07 -13.47 -17.23
N MET A 112 -4.48 -12.61 -16.27
CA MET A 112 -5.82 -12.02 -16.25
C MET A 112 -6.08 -11.11 -17.45
N LEU A 113 -5.08 -10.32 -17.86
CA LEU A 113 -5.20 -9.37 -18.96
C LEU A 113 -5.01 -10.02 -20.35
N GLY A 114 -4.42 -11.21 -20.41
CA GLY A 114 -4.06 -11.88 -21.66
C GLY A 114 -2.97 -11.14 -22.47
N ARG A 115 -2.19 -10.27 -21.82
CA ARG A 115 -1.10 -9.48 -22.43
C ARG A 115 -0.04 -9.15 -21.39
N GLU A 116 1.15 -8.81 -21.86
CA GLU A 116 2.19 -8.22 -21.00
C GLU A 116 1.73 -6.89 -20.41
N ASP A 117 2.04 -6.68 -19.15
CA ASP A 117 1.71 -5.46 -18.40
C ASP A 117 2.78 -5.19 -17.33
N PRO A 118 4.01 -4.83 -17.73
CA PRO A 118 5.11 -4.62 -16.79
C PRO A 118 4.88 -3.40 -15.89
N PRO A 119 5.50 -3.35 -14.70
CA PRO A 119 5.53 -2.15 -13.87
C PRO A 119 6.11 -0.95 -14.63
N VAL A 120 5.55 0.23 -14.37
CA VAL A 120 6.03 1.50 -14.92
C VAL A 120 7.02 2.11 -13.93
N LEU A 121 8.18 2.52 -14.42
CA LEU A 121 9.20 3.20 -13.64
C LEU A 121 8.74 4.62 -13.28
N THR A 122 9.01 5.04 -12.04
CA THR A 122 8.64 6.39 -11.58
C THR A 122 9.74 7.43 -11.77
N GLY A 123 10.95 7.02 -12.14
CA GLY A 123 12.13 7.88 -12.15
C GLY A 123 12.80 8.01 -10.77
N ASP A 124 12.21 7.45 -9.72
CA ASP A 124 12.71 7.49 -8.36
C ASP A 124 13.19 6.13 -7.87
N LEU A 125 14.18 6.15 -6.98
CA LEU A 125 14.54 5.00 -6.14
C LEU A 125 14.55 5.38 -4.67
N ALA A 126 14.55 4.36 -3.81
CA ALA A 126 14.67 4.51 -2.38
C ALA A 126 15.94 3.85 -1.87
N TYR A 127 16.83 4.62 -1.23
CA TYR A 127 17.78 4.05 -0.30
C TYR A 127 17.04 3.59 0.96
N ARG A 128 17.21 2.33 1.33
CA ARG A 128 16.59 1.77 2.55
C ARG A 128 17.67 1.33 3.51
N LEU A 129 17.66 1.90 4.69
CA LEU A 129 18.62 1.59 5.73
C LEU A 129 17.94 1.39 7.09
N LEU A 130 18.55 0.53 7.90
CA LEU A 130 18.17 0.28 9.28
C LEU A 130 19.36 0.61 10.17
N LEU A 131 19.16 1.53 11.10
CA LEU A 131 20.18 1.94 12.06
C LEU A 131 19.94 1.31 13.41
N SER A 132 21.02 1.07 14.15
CA SER A 132 20.93 0.61 15.54
C SER A 132 20.58 1.75 16.47
N THR A 133 19.45 1.67 17.14
CA THR A 133 19.07 2.65 18.17
C THR A 133 20.05 2.69 19.34
N LYS A 134 20.76 1.57 19.62
CA LYS A 134 21.81 1.53 20.64
C LYS A 134 22.94 2.51 20.36
N GLU A 135 23.31 2.68 19.09
CA GLU A 135 24.32 3.66 18.70
C GLU A 135 23.78 5.10 18.76
N MET A 136 22.52 5.29 18.37
CA MET A 136 21.85 6.59 18.43
C MET A 136 21.72 7.10 19.88
N LEU A 137 21.43 6.20 20.83
CA LEU A 137 21.32 6.55 22.26
C LEU A 137 22.64 7.00 22.92
N LYS A 138 23.77 6.81 22.26
CA LYS A 138 25.07 7.33 22.73
C LYS A 138 25.30 8.80 22.36
N ASP A 139 24.49 9.33 21.47
CA ASP A 139 24.60 10.67 20.93
C ASP A 139 23.45 11.54 21.43
N PRO A 140 23.70 12.63 22.21
CA PRO A 140 22.66 13.47 22.77
C PRO A 140 21.74 14.13 21.74
N GLU A 141 22.21 14.34 20.50
CA GLU A 141 21.39 14.94 19.43
C GLU A 141 20.50 13.91 18.74
N LEU A 142 20.85 12.62 18.82
CA LEU A 142 20.09 11.53 18.17
C LEU A 142 19.19 10.78 19.15
N GLU A 143 19.47 10.83 20.48
CA GLU A 143 18.71 10.05 21.44
C GLU A 143 17.22 10.40 21.47
N SER A 144 16.85 11.64 21.18
CA SER A 144 15.46 12.10 21.16
C SER A 144 14.60 11.33 20.13
N PHE A 145 15.17 10.96 18.99
CA PHE A 145 14.47 10.14 17.98
C PHE A 145 14.05 8.76 18.50
N VAL A 146 14.78 8.24 19.50
CA VAL A 146 14.53 6.92 20.08
C VAL A 146 13.66 6.99 21.32
N ARG A 147 13.90 8.00 22.20
CA ARG A 147 13.18 8.14 23.48
C ARG A 147 11.74 8.61 23.32
N ASP A 148 11.49 9.42 22.31
CA ASP A 148 10.14 9.86 21.92
C ASP A 148 9.91 9.49 20.43
N PRO A 149 9.46 8.26 20.16
CA PRO A 149 9.25 7.79 18.79
C PRO A 149 8.26 8.66 18.04
N GLN A 150 8.70 9.21 16.92
CA GLN A 150 7.92 10.02 16.00
C GLN A 150 8.20 9.61 14.57
N VAL A 151 7.27 9.87 13.68
CA VAL A 151 7.49 9.76 12.24
C VAL A 151 7.95 11.12 11.74
N ASN A 152 9.06 11.19 11.04
CA ASN A 152 9.55 12.45 10.49
C ASN A 152 9.71 12.34 8.97
N TYR A 153 9.05 13.25 8.27
CA TYR A 153 9.23 13.52 6.85
C TYR A 153 10.09 14.76 6.69
N TRP A 154 11.17 14.65 5.95
CA TRP A 154 12.05 15.75 5.60
C TRP A 154 11.89 16.04 4.13
N LEU A 155 11.42 17.25 3.82
CA LEU A 155 11.13 17.68 2.47
C LEU A 155 12.29 18.54 1.96
N GLY A 156 12.98 18.07 0.94
CA GLY A 156 14.16 18.70 0.40
C GLY A 156 13.91 19.46 -0.89
N PRO A 157 14.88 20.31 -1.27
CA PRO A 157 14.86 20.93 -2.56
C PRO A 157 15.23 19.90 -3.62
N ASP A 158 14.76 20.17 -4.81
CA ASP A 158 15.14 19.42 -6.00
C ASP A 158 16.54 19.76 -6.50
N ALA A 159 17.14 18.83 -7.22
CA ALA A 159 18.44 19.00 -7.83
C ALA A 159 18.38 19.45 -9.31
N HIS A 160 17.25 19.33 -10.01
CA HIS A 160 17.13 19.74 -11.42
C HIS A 160 15.72 20.16 -11.84
N ALA A 161 15.66 21.20 -12.69
CA ALA A 161 14.43 21.79 -13.22
C ALA A 161 13.94 21.06 -14.48
N GLY A 162 12.67 20.66 -14.48
CA GLY A 162 11.92 20.29 -15.68
C GLY A 162 10.55 21.00 -15.68
N GLU A 163 10.03 21.39 -16.85
CA GLU A 163 8.75 22.05 -16.97
C GLU A 163 7.57 21.05 -16.85
N PHE A 164 6.58 21.41 -16.05
CA PHE A 164 5.37 20.62 -15.83
C PHE A 164 4.45 20.63 -17.05
N ASN A 165 4.22 19.51 -17.69
CA ASN A 165 3.19 19.38 -18.70
C ASN A 165 1.89 18.82 -18.10
N LYS A 166 0.89 19.68 -17.96
CA LYS A 166 -0.40 19.44 -17.32
C LYS A 166 -1.26 18.33 -17.94
N TYR A 167 -0.84 17.75 -19.07
CA TYR A 167 -1.62 16.81 -19.87
C TYR A 167 -0.92 15.47 -20.16
N SER A 168 0.29 15.28 -19.64
CA SER A 168 1.02 14.04 -19.83
C SER A 168 1.14 13.27 -18.51
N PHE A 169 0.69 12.02 -18.48
CA PHE A 169 0.97 11.07 -17.39
C PHE A 169 2.44 10.57 -17.41
N VAL A 170 3.25 11.10 -18.30
CA VAL A 170 4.70 10.89 -18.30
C VAL A 170 5.30 12.01 -17.48
N ILE A 171 5.77 11.68 -16.30
CA ILE A 171 6.50 12.59 -15.41
C ILE A 171 7.86 12.85 -16.09
N GLU A 172 8.00 13.99 -16.77
CA GLU A 172 9.32 14.47 -17.17
C GLU A 172 10.08 14.86 -15.90
N GLU A 173 11.06 14.04 -15.55
CA GLU A 173 12.17 14.22 -14.60
C GLU A 173 11.98 15.26 -13.48
N TYR A 174 11.09 14.96 -12.51
CA TYR A 174 11.11 15.62 -11.21
C TYR A 174 11.99 14.79 -10.27
N HIS A 175 13.20 15.24 -10.04
CA HIS A 175 14.10 14.61 -9.10
C HIS A 175 14.18 15.42 -7.82
N SER A 176 13.55 14.99 -6.76
CA SER A 176 13.72 15.62 -5.48
C SER A 176 14.12 14.63 -4.40
N TYR A 177 14.74 15.16 -3.37
CA TYR A 177 15.21 14.39 -2.25
C TYR A 177 14.20 14.53 -1.11
N ASN A 178 13.73 13.43 -0.59
CA ASN A 178 13.01 13.44 0.68
C ASN A 178 13.42 12.26 1.55
N ILE A 179 13.22 12.39 2.84
CA ILE A 179 13.54 11.37 3.84
C ILE A 179 12.30 11.12 4.68
N VAL A 180 11.98 9.84 4.91
CA VAL A 180 11.09 9.44 5.99
C VAL A 180 11.85 8.56 6.98
N ASN A 181 11.68 8.84 8.26
CA ASN A 181 12.29 8.03 9.30
C ASN A 181 11.34 7.81 10.48
N TYR A 182 11.50 6.65 11.12
CA TYR A 182 10.70 6.22 12.27
C TYR A 182 11.33 5.01 12.97
N VAL A 183 10.93 4.81 14.21
CA VAL A 183 11.41 3.72 15.07
C VAL A 183 10.61 2.44 14.82
N LEU A 184 11.28 1.30 14.86
CA LEU A 184 10.69 -0.03 14.68
C LEU A 184 11.05 -0.98 15.83
N ARG A 185 10.30 -2.09 15.94
CA ARG A 185 10.51 -3.15 16.93
C ARG A 185 10.59 -2.63 18.36
N GLY A 186 9.64 -1.76 18.74
CA GLY A 186 9.58 -1.25 20.10
C GLY A 186 10.82 -0.47 20.56
N GLY A 187 11.58 0.11 19.64
CA GLY A 187 12.77 0.90 19.96
C GLY A 187 14.11 0.26 19.60
N GLU A 188 14.14 -0.92 18.98
CA GLU A 188 15.40 -1.59 18.63
C GLU A 188 16.05 -1.07 17.36
N LEU A 189 15.25 -0.69 16.37
CA LEU A 189 15.70 -0.28 15.04
C LEU A 189 15.14 1.09 14.68
N PHE A 190 15.93 1.85 13.95
CA PHE A 190 15.51 3.10 13.32
C PHE A 190 15.54 2.94 11.80
N ASN A 191 14.39 3.05 11.19
CA ASN A 191 14.25 2.94 9.75
C ASN A 191 14.42 4.30 9.11
N MET A 192 15.16 4.35 8.01
CA MET A 192 15.22 5.52 7.13
C MET A 192 15.01 5.07 5.68
N VAL A 193 14.21 5.83 4.98
CA VAL A 193 13.99 5.71 3.52
C VAL A 193 14.33 7.07 2.92
N LEU A 194 15.30 7.09 2.02
CA LEU A 194 15.74 8.28 1.34
C LEU A 194 15.38 8.14 -0.13
N LEU A 195 14.53 9.03 -0.62
CA LEU A 195 14.12 9.05 -2.02
C LEU A 195 15.06 9.93 -2.83
N VAL A 196 15.51 9.41 -3.95
CA VAL A 196 16.45 10.06 -4.88
C VAL A 196 16.13 9.63 -6.31
N PRO A 197 16.66 10.33 -7.32
CA PRO A 197 16.59 9.92 -8.73
C PRO A 197 17.06 8.49 -8.97
N ASP A 198 16.37 7.78 -9.89
CA ASP A 198 16.70 6.40 -10.23
C ASP A 198 17.94 6.31 -11.13
N ASP A 199 18.99 5.70 -10.63
CA ASP A 199 20.25 5.38 -11.33
C ASP A 199 20.51 3.87 -11.42
N ILE A 200 19.51 3.03 -11.07
CA ILE A 200 19.64 1.57 -11.12
C ILE A 200 19.69 1.12 -12.58
N PRO A 201 20.65 0.25 -12.96
CA PRO A 201 20.73 -0.27 -14.32
C PRO A 201 19.43 -0.94 -14.79
N GLU A 202 19.15 -0.84 -16.09
CA GLU A 202 18.00 -1.48 -16.70
C GLU A 202 17.95 -3.00 -16.40
N GLY A 203 16.75 -3.53 -16.16
CA GLY A 203 16.54 -4.93 -15.82
C GLY A 203 16.78 -5.28 -14.35
N GLN A 204 17.21 -4.34 -13.52
CA GLN A 204 17.38 -4.52 -12.08
C GLN A 204 16.37 -3.65 -11.31
N ASN A 205 15.83 -4.17 -10.22
CA ASN A 205 14.93 -3.42 -9.32
C ASN A 205 15.54 -3.18 -7.93
N ILE A 206 16.61 -3.90 -7.60
CA ILE A 206 17.31 -3.81 -6.32
C ILE A 206 18.80 -3.97 -6.60
N THR A 207 19.60 -3.10 -6.01
CA THR A 207 21.07 -3.20 -6.06
C THR A 207 21.69 -2.75 -4.74
N GLU A 208 22.91 -3.18 -4.47
CA GLU A 208 23.68 -2.63 -3.36
C GLU A 208 24.07 -1.19 -3.67
N GLY A 209 23.87 -0.28 -2.70
CA GLY A 209 24.20 1.13 -2.83
C GLY A 209 25.57 1.47 -2.25
N ASN A 210 26.16 2.55 -2.72
CA ASN A 210 27.37 3.12 -2.16
C ASN A 210 27.02 4.05 -0.99
N VAL A 211 27.51 3.75 0.20
CA VAL A 211 27.25 4.52 1.43
C VAL A 211 27.83 5.93 1.37
N GLU A 212 29.03 6.09 0.80
CA GLU A 212 29.68 7.41 0.70
C GLU A 212 28.99 8.31 -0.32
N GLU A 213 28.56 7.75 -1.46
CA GLU A 213 27.72 8.44 -2.44
C GLU A 213 26.41 8.91 -1.79
N MET A 214 25.72 8.00 -1.11
CA MET A 214 24.48 8.35 -0.38
C MET A 214 24.72 9.46 0.64
N ARG A 215 25.80 9.41 1.43
CA ARG A 215 26.11 10.45 2.42
C ARG A 215 26.35 11.81 1.77
N ALA A 216 27.05 11.84 0.63
CA ALA A 216 27.38 13.07 -0.09
C ALA A 216 26.12 13.85 -0.52
N LEU A 217 25.05 13.16 -0.89
CA LEU A 217 23.76 13.76 -1.29
C LEU A 217 23.08 14.57 -0.17
N TYR A 218 23.41 14.29 1.09
CA TYR A 218 22.74 14.89 2.25
C TYR A 218 23.66 15.74 3.15
N ASN A 219 24.86 16.08 2.69
CA ASN A 219 25.83 16.82 3.50
C ASN A 219 25.33 18.21 3.95
N ASP A 220 24.53 18.86 3.12
CA ASP A 220 24.01 20.21 3.37
C ASP A 220 22.65 20.22 4.09
N TRP A 221 22.13 19.05 4.46
CA TRP A 221 20.86 18.92 5.16
C TRP A 221 21.01 19.30 6.65
N ASP A 222 19.92 19.28 7.39
CA ASP A 222 19.96 19.42 8.85
C ASP A 222 21.05 18.55 9.45
N PRO A 223 21.91 19.06 10.38
CA PRO A 223 23.07 18.33 10.88
C PRO A 223 22.79 16.95 11.46
N ARG A 224 21.55 16.69 11.91
CA ARG A 224 21.13 15.37 12.39
C ARG A 224 21.09 14.32 11.27
N ILE A 225 20.85 14.73 10.02
CA ILE A 225 20.77 13.79 8.88
C ILE A 225 22.15 13.20 8.55
N PRO A 226 23.19 13.98 8.22
CA PRO A 226 24.55 13.42 8.04
C PRO A 226 25.02 12.59 9.24
N LYS A 227 24.66 13.00 10.47
CA LYS A 227 25.00 12.28 11.69
C LYS A 227 24.33 10.91 11.77
N LEU A 228 23.03 10.81 11.44
CA LEU A 228 22.32 9.53 11.30
C LEU A 228 22.95 8.67 10.23
N LEU A 229 23.22 9.23 9.05
CA LEU A 229 23.82 8.50 7.92
C LEU A 229 25.25 8.00 8.23
N SER A 230 25.98 8.64 9.13
CA SER A 230 27.30 8.17 9.58
C SER A 230 27.25 6.82 10.28
N LEU A 231 26.10 6.45 10.86
CA LEU A 231 25.87 5.14 11.49
C LEU A 231 25.59 4.02 10.49
N CYS A 232 25.29 4.35 9.24
CA CYS A 232 24.99 3.39 8.19
C CYS A 232 26.26 2.70 7.70
N LYS A 233 26.27 1.36 7.67
CA LYS A 233 27.40 0.55 7.20
C LYS A 233 27.19 -0.06 5.83
N SER A 234 25.95 -0.29 5.44
CA SER A 234 25.56 -0.81 4.14
C SER A 234 24.15 -0.33 3.78
N VAL A 235 23.86 -0.19 2.51
CA VAL A 235 22.56 0.30 2.03
C VAL A 235 22.18 -0.40 0.75
N TYR A 236 20.88 -0.53 0.51
CA TYR A 236 20.33 -1.01 -0.74
C TYR A 236 19.53 0.08 -1.43
N LYS A 237 19.66 0.15 -2.75
CA LYS A 237 18.82 0.93 -3.65
C LYS A 237 17.63 0.05 -4.09
N TRP A 238 16.43 0.61 -4.00
CA TRP A 238 15.19 -0.05 -4.42
C TRP A 238 14.47 0.86 -5.41
N ARG A 239 14.33 0.42 -6.64
CA ARG A 239 13.60 1.15 -7.67
C ARG A 239 12.14 1.29 -7.29
N LEU A 240 11.58 2.48 -7.44
CA LEU A 240 10.16 2.70 -7.27
C LEU A 240 9.44 2.50 -8.60
N CYS A 241 8.41 1.69 -8.54
CA CYS A 241 7.56 1.40 -9.68
C CYS A 241 6.10 1.63 -9.28
N THR A 242 5.29 1.91 -10.29
CA THR A 242 3.82 1.95 -10.18
C THR A 242 3.21 1.04 -11.23
N ARG A 243 1.91 0.81 -11.14
CA ARG A 243 1.12 0.18 -12.20
C ARG A 243 -0.22 0.90 -12.32
N PRO A 244 -0.74 1.12 -13.54
CA PRO A 244 -2.11 1.57 -13.73
C PRO A 244 -3.09 0.63 -13.03
N GLY A 245 -4.20 1.15 -12.51
CA GLY A 245 -5.27 0.32 -11.97
C GLY A 245 -5.83 -0.63 -13.05
N MET A 246 -6.38 -1.76 -12.62
CA MET A 246 -7.06 -2.69 -13.52
C MET A 246 -8.54 -2.34 -13.63
N GLU A 247 -9.09 -2.36 -14.84
CA GLU A 247 -10.53 -2.18 -15.06
C GLU A 247 -11.34 -3.37 -14.52
N GLN A 248 -10.80 -4.57 -14.64
CA GLN A 248 -11.43 -5.81 -14.21
C GLN A 248 -10.49 -6.60 -13.29
N TRP A 249 -10.93 -6.81 -12.05
CA TRP A 249 -10.16 -7.48 -11.00
C TRP A 249 -10.39 -8.99 -10.96
N SER A 250 -11.49 -9.44 -11.54
CA SER A 250 -11.94 -10.83 -11.48
C SER A 250 -12.24 -11.39 -12.86
N HIS A 251 -11.88 -12.65 -13.09
CA HIS A 251 -12.25 -13.37 -14.30
C HIS A 251 -13.77 -13.57 -14.37
N PRO A 252 -14.42 -13.43 -15.54
CA PRO A 252 -15.88 -13.53 -15.70
C PRO A 252 -16.49 -14.85 -15.20
N SER A 253 -15.70 -15.90 -15.07
CA SER A 253 -16.14 -17.20 -14.53
C SER A 253 -16.41 -17.19 -13.00
N GLY A 254 -15.86 -16.23 -12.26
CA GLY A 254 -15.87 -16.24 -10.80
C GLY A 254 -14.88 -17.22 -10.15
N ALA A 255 -13.97 -17.84 -10.89
CA ALA A 255 -13.00 -18.78 -10.35
C ALA A 255 -11.59 -18.20 -10.14
N PHE A 256 -11.35 -16.94 -10.56
CA PHE A 256 -10.08 -16.25 -10.37
C PHE A 256 -10.31 -14.76 -10.13
N THR A 257 -9.64 -14.21 -9.12
CA THR A 257 -9.62 -12.78 -8.79
C THR A 257 -8.25 -12.34 -8.32
N MET A 258 -8.05 -11.04 -8.20
CA MET A 258 -6.79 -10.44 -7.79
C MET A 258 -6.97 -9.41 -6.68
N LEU A 259 -5.90 -9.10 -5.93
CA LEU A 259 -5.89 -8.10 -4.85
C LEU A 259 -4.52 -7.43 -4.66
N GLY A 260 -4.51 -6.36 -3.91
CA GLY A 260 -3.31 -5.66 -3.47
C GLY A 260 -2.51 -5.04 -4.62
N ASP A 261 -1.18 -4.96 -4.46
CA ASP A 261 -0.30 -4.35 -5.44
C ASP A 261 -0.33 -5.03 -6.82
N ALA A 262 -0.90 -6.23 -6.94
CA ALA A 262 -1.15 -6.87 -8.23
C ALA A 262 -2.21 -6.13 -9.05
N VAL A 263 -3.10 -5.38 -8.39
CA VAL A 263 -4.21 -4.64 -9.00
C VAL A 263 -4.01 -3.13 -8.93
N HIS A 264 -3.62 -2.60 -7.75
CA HIS A 264 -3.61 -1.17 -7.45
C HIS A 264 -2.33 -0.74 -6.72
N ALA A 265 -1.18 -1.07 -7.28
CA ALA A 265 0.12 -0.64 -6.74
C ALA A 265 0.14 0.88 -6.54
N THR A 266 0.59 1.33 -5.37
CA THR A 266 0.64 2.74 -4.99
C THR A 266 2.03 3.17 -4.57
N LEU A 267 2.30 4.45 -4.74
CA LEU A 267 3.50 5.09 -4.22
C LEU A 267 3.46 5.21 -2.68
N PRO A 268 4.59 5.27 -2.00
CA PRO A 268 4.65 5.14 -0.53
C PRO A 268 4.23 6.39 0.25
N TYR A 269 3.85 7.47 -0.42
CA TYR A 269 3.66 8.81 0.17
C TYR A 269 2.49 8.94 1.16
N LEU A 270 1.53 8.01 1.13
CA LEU A 270 0.43 7.94 2.10
C LEU A 270 0.57 6.78 3.09
N ALA A 271 1.65 6.01 3.02
CA ALA A 271 1.86 4.81 3.85
C ALA A 271 0.67 3.81 3.86
N SER A 272 -0.15 3.78 2.80
CA SER A 272 -1.44 3.07 2.76
C SER A 272 -1.44 1.78 1.95
N GLY A 273 -0.40 1.47 1.14
CA GLY A 273 -0.41 0.32 0.24
C GLY A 273 -0.66 -1.03 0.93
N ALA A 274 0.05 -1.31 2.03
CA ALA A 274 -0.18 -2.54 2.81
C ALA A 274 -1.58 -2.54 3.46
N GLY A 275 -2.05 -1.39 3.93
CA GLY A 275 -3.40 -1.24 4.50
C GLY A 275 -4.47 -1.59 3.46
N MET A 276 -4.38 -1.05 2.25
CA MET A 276 -5.31 -1.36 1.16
C MET A 276 -5.36 -2.85 0.83
N SER A 277 -4.19 -3.51 0.77
CA SER A 277 -4.13 -4.97 0.53
C SER A 277 -4.77 -5.78 1.66
N LEU A 278 -4.65 -5.33 2.91
CA LEU A 278 -5.33 -5.95 4.06
C LEU A 278 -6.85 -5.73 4.01
N GLU A 279 -7.29 -4.54 3.60
CA GLU A 279 -8.71 -4.24 3.39
C GLU A 279 -9.30 -5.10 2.27
N ASP A 280 -8.56 -5.35 1.18
CA ASP A 280 -9.01 -6.26 0.11
C ASP A 280 -9.27 -7.67 0.64
N GLY A 281 -8.32 -8.20 1.41
CA GLY A 281 -8.47 -9.52 2.04
C GLY A 281 -9.64 -9.56 3.04
N ALA A 282 -9.87 -8.48 3.79
CA ALA A 282 -10.97 -8.35 4.73
C ALA A 282 -12.33 -8.34 4.01
N VAL A 283 -12.48 -7.54 2.95
CA VAL A 283 -13.72 -7.48 2.16
C VAL A 283 -14.03 -8.82 1.49
N LEU A 284 -13.03 -9.47 0.87
CA LEU A 284 -13.21 -10.81 0.31
C LEU A 284 -13.64 -11.80 1.39
N GLY A 285 -12.94 -11.81 2.53
CA GLY A 285 -13.26 -12.68 3.66
C GLY A 285 -14.67 -12.46 4.18
N GLU A 286 -15.08 -11.21 4.37
CA GLU A 286 -16.40 -10.85 4.88
C GLU A 286 -17.53 -11.23 3.91
N LEU A 287 -17.36 -10.95 2.61
CA LEU A 287 -18.34 -11.33 1.59
C LEU A 287 -18.54 -12.85 1.52
N PHE A 288 -17.44 -13.62 1.46
CA PHE A 288 -17.54 -15.07 1.37
C PHE A 288 -17.98 -15.74 2.67
N SER A 289 -17.73 -15.12 3.84
CA SER A 289 -18.15 -15.65 5.15
C SER A 289 -19.68 -15.68 5.32
N ARG A 290 -20.40 -14.83 4.60
CA ARG A 290 -21.88 -14.75 4.64
C ARG A 290 -22.56 -15.83 3.82
N CYS A 291 -21.80 -16.58 3.03
CA CYS A 291 -22.33 -17.64 2.20
C CYS A 291 -22.18 -19.00 2.86
N THR A 292 -23.15 -19.90 2.61
CA THR A 292 -23.12 -21.28 3.09
C THR A 292 -23.14 -22.27 1.93
N GLY A 293 -22.40 -23.36 2.07
CA GLY A 293 -22.36 -24.42 1.06
C GLY A 293 -21.43 -24.10 -0.13
N ARG A 294 -21.58 -24.86 -1.20
CA ARG A 294 -20.79 -24.68 -2.42
C ARG A 294 -21.43 -23.62 -3.32
N LEU A 295 -20.65 -22.62 -3.68
CA LEU A 295 -21.10 -21.53 -4.54
C LEU A 295 -21.06 -21.92 -6.01
N THR A 296 -22.08 -21.54 -6.75
CA THR A 296 -22.10 -21.62 -8.22
C THR A 296 -21.17 -20.55 -8.84
N PRO A 297 -20.75 -20.72 -10.10
CA PRO A 297 -19.97 -19.69 -10.81
C PRO A 297 -20.63 -18.29 -10.75
N ARG A 298 -21.94 -18.24 -10.93
CA ARG A 298 -22.72 -16.99 -10.89
C ARG A 298 -22.67 -16.33 -9.51
N GLU A 299 -22.82 -17.07 -8.42
CA GLU A 299 -22.73 -16.55 -7.06
C GLU A 299 -21.33 -16.00 -6.76
N LYS A 300 -20.30 -16.74 -7.17
CA LYS A 300 -18.92 -16.27 -7.07
C LYS A 300 -18.72 -14.95 -7.84
N THR A 301 -19.19 -14.87 -9.08
CA THR A 301 -19.11 -13.64 -9.88
C THR A 301 -19.78 -12.47 -9.19
N GLN A 302 -21.00 -12.66 -8.63
CA GLN A 302 -21.73 -11.62 -7.91
C GLN A 302 -20.96 -11.10 -6.67
N LEU A 303 -20.34 -11.99 -5.90
CA LEU A 303 -19.52 -11.63 -4.74
C LEU A 303 -18.26 -10.88 -5.18
N LEU A 304 -17.61 -11.32 -6.25
CA LEU A 304 -16.41 -10.68 -6.78
C LEU A 304 -16.71 -9.32 -7.44
N ASP A 305 -17.87 -9.15 -8.05
CA ASP A 305 -18.37 -7.86 -8.53
C ASP A 305 -18.63 -6.90 -7.37
N ALA A 306 -19.21 -7.38 -6.27
CA ALA A 306 -19.39 -6.59 -5.06
C ALA A 306 -18.03 -6.20 -4.44
N TYR A 307 -17.08 -7.13 -4.37
CA TYR A 307 -15.72 -6.89 -3.94
C TYR A 307 -15.08 -5.73 -4.72
N GLN A 308 -15.10 -5.79 -6.04
CA GLN A 308 -14.52 -4.73 -6.87
C GLN A 308 -15.26 -3.40 -6.70
N LYS A 309 -16.60 -3.39 -6.64
CA LYS A 309 -17.39 -2.16 -6.44
C LYS A 309 -17.13 -1.48 -5.10
N ILE A 310 -16.85 -2.25 -4.06
CA ILE A 310 -16.47 -1.73 -2.75
C ILE A 310 -15.04 -1.18 -2.77
N ARG A 311 -14.11 -1.89 -3.43
CA ARG A 311 -12.69 -1.61 -3.30
C ARG A 311 -12.14 -0.64 -4.34
N ALA A 312 -12.54 -0.74 -5.61
CA ALA A 312 -11.95 0.05 -6.69
C ALA A 312 -12.04 1.57 -6.44
N PRO A 313 -13.21 2.15 -6.07
CA PRO A 313 -13.28 3.60 -5.83
C PRO A 313 -12.37 4.05 -4.68
N ARG A 314 -12.24 3.21 -3.63
CA ARG A 314 -11.38 3.53 -2.50
C ARG A 314 -9.90 3.47 -2.85
N THR A 315 -9.47 2.43 -3.55
CA THR A 315 -8.06 2.29 -3.95
C THR A 315 -7.65 3.33 -4.97
N GLU A 316 -8.52 3.68 -5.93
CA GLU A 316 -8.31 4.76 -6.88
C GLU A 316 -8.12 6.11 -6.16
N MET A 317 -9.00 6.44 -5.21
CA MET A 317 -8.90 7.66 -4.40
C MET A 317 -7.56 7.74 -3.65
N VAL A 318 -7.10 6.63 -3.06
CA VAL A 318 -5.83 6.60 -2.31
C VAL A 318 -4.63 6.69 -3.25
N VAL A 319 -4.65 5.99 -4.39
CA VAL A 319 -3.59 6.04 -5.41
C VAL A 319 -3.46 7.45 -5.98
N GLU A 320 -4.58 8.06 -6.39
CA GLU A 320 -4.61 9.42 -6.93
C GLU A 320 -4.06 10.45 -5.92
N ARG A 321 -4.52 10.34 -4.67
CA ARG A 321 -4.04 11.25 -3.61
C ARG A 321 -2.57 11.00 -3.29
N GLY A 322 -2.08 9.75 -3.37
CA GLY A 322 -0.68 9.39 -3.22
C GLY A 322 0.21 10.01 -4.31
N ASN A 323 -0.24 9.97 -5.55
CA ASN A 323 0.45 10.60 -6.69
C ASN A 323 0.52 12.12 -6.53
N ARG A 324 -0.60 12.76 -6.11
CA ARG A 324 -0.60 14.19 -5.77
C ARG A 324 0.35 14.50 -4.61
N GLN A 325 0.43 13.61 -3.62
CA GLN A 325 1.31 13.79 -2.46
C GLN A 325 2.79 13.71 -2.86
N GLN A 326 3.14 12.84 -3.82
CA GLN A 326 4.47 12.81 -4.42
C GLN A 326 4.84 14.20 -4.95
N TRP A 327 4.03 14.74 -5.84
CA TRP A 327 4.27 16.06 -6.41
C TRP A 327 4.42 17.14 -5.33
N LEU A 328 3.54 17.17 -4.33
CA LEU A 328 3.59 18.16 -3.24
C LEU A 328 4.88 18.06 -2.40
N TYR A 329 5.39 16.86 -2.17
CA TYR A 329 6.60 16.67 -1.38
C TYR A 329 7.87 17.00 -2.17
N HIS A 330 7.77 17.01 -3.49
CA HIS A 330 8.86 17.22 -4.43
C HIS A 330 8.91 18.64 -5.04
N LEU A 331 8.20 19.60 -4.46
CA LEU A 331 8.24 20.99 -4.90
C LEU A 331 9.61 21.63 -4.61
N HIS A 332 10.15 22.32 -5.62
CA HIS A 332 11.35 23.15 -5.50
C HIS A 332 11.18 24.29 -4.51
N ASP A 333 12.29 24.77 -3.93
CA ASP A 333 12.29 26.00 -3.17
C ASP A 333 11.76 27.17 -4.03
N GLY A 334 10.61 27.68 -3.66
CA GLY A 334 9.95 28.71 -4.47
C GLY A 334 8.58 29.11 -3.95
N PRO A 335 7.81 29.88 -4.77
CA PRO A 335 6.47 30.31 -4.40
C PRO A 335 5.51 29.16 -4.11
N GLU A 336 5.53 28.10 -4.93
CA GLU A 336 4.65 26.94 -4.79
C GLU A 336 4.97 26.12 -3.53
N GLN A 337 6.24 25.90 -3.24
CA GLN A 337 6.69 25.25 -2.01
C GLN A 337 6.27 26.08 -0.78
N ARG A 338 6.45 27.42 -0.81
CA ARG A 338 6.02 28.28 0.31
C ARG A 338 4.52 28.24 0.52
N GLU A 339 3.73 28.20 -0.56
CA GLU A 339 2.29 28.06 -0.46
C GLU A 339 1.89 26.70 0.08
N ARG A 340 2.52 25.59 -0.38
CA ARG A 340 2.34 24.27 0.21
C ARG A 340 2.61 24.27 1.70
N ASP A 341 3.74 24.85 2.13
CA ASP A 341 4.11 24.91 3.55
C ASP A 341 3.13 25.74 4.37
N ARG A 342 2.61 26.83 3.80
CA ARG A 342 1.55 27.63 4.41
C ARG A 342 0.28 26.81 4.62
N VAL A 343 -0.20 26.15 3.59
CA VAL A 343 -1.41 25.32 3.65
C VAL A 343 -1.25 24.17 4.63
N MET A 344 -0.10 23.49 4.65
CA MET A 344 0.19 22.42 5.61
C MET A 344 0.21 22.91 7.06
N ARG A 345 0.64 24.17 7.31
CA ARG A 345 0.65 24.77 8.64
C ARG A 345 -0.74 25.16 9.09
N ASP A 346 -1.48 25.86 8.24
CA ASP A 346 -2.80 26.42 8.55
C ASP A 346 -3.89 25.35 8.63
N GLY A 347 -3.76 24.26 7.85
CA GLY A 347 -4.71 23.17 7.75
C GLY A 347 -6.00 23.59 7.02
N GLY A 348 -6.91 22.65 6.83
CA GLY A 348 -8.22 22.91 6.25
C GLY A 348 -8.64 21.89 5.21
N GLU A 349 -9.64 22.23 4.42
CA GLU A 349 -10.03 21.46 3.25
C GLU A 349 -9.04 21.71 2.11
N GLY A 350 -8.66 20.64 1.42
CA GLY A 350 -7.61 20.69 0.41
C GLY A 350 -6.19 20.82 0.98
N ASP A 351 -6.01 20.52 2.28
CA ASP A 351 -4.70 20.56 2.92
C ASP A 351 -3.67 19.76 2.10
N ALA A 352 -2.50 20.34 1.95
CA ALA A 352 -1.38 19.68 1.29
C ALA A 352 -0.93 18.41 2.02
N LEU A 353 -1.16 18.32 3.33
CA LEU A 353 -1.01 17.10 4.10
C LEU A 353 -2.33 16.30 4.08
N ALA A 354 -2.38 15.24 3.30
CA ALA A 354 -3.56 14.41 3.11
C ALA A 354 -4.21 13.92 4.43
N TRP A 355 -3.40 13.62 5.43
CA TRP A 355 -3.87 13.11 6.73
C TRP A 355 -4.54 14.19 7.60
N LYS A 356 -4.38 15.47 7.27
CA LYS A 356 -5.06 16.61 7.93
C LYS A 356 -6.16 17.22 7.05
N ASP A 357 -6.24 16.81 5.78
CA ASP A 357 -7.24 17.30 4.84
C ASP A 357 -8.65 16.90 5.30
N LYS A 358 -9.46 17.88 5.65
CA LYS A 358 -10.82 17.66 6.17
C LYS A 358 -11.77 17.01 5.16
N GLY A 359 -11.48 17.11 3.86
CA GLY A 359 -12.21 16.41 2.81
C GLY A 359 -11.76 14.98 2.61
N PHE A 360 -10.45 14.70 2.75
CA PHE A 360 -9.86 13.40 2.44
C PHE A 360 -9.67 12.50 3.67
N ALA A 361 -9.18 13.04 4.79
CA ALA A 361 -8.85 12.24 5.98
C ALA A 361 -10.04 11.42 6.52
N PRO A 362 -11.29 11.93 6.54
CA PRO A 362 -12.44 11.11 6.96
C PRO A 362 -12.67 9.89 6.05
N ALA A 363 -12.51 10.03 4.75
CA ALA A 363 -12.64 8.92 3.81
C ALA A 363 -11.49 7.91 3.97
N LEU A 364 -10.26 8.38 4.30
CA LEU A 364 -9.11 7.51 4.53
C LEU A 364 -9.22 6.75 5.84
N PHE A 365 -9.47 7.42 6.96
CA PHE A 365 -9.39 6.85 8.31
C PHE A 365 -10.72 6.35 8.87
N GLY A 366 -11.85 6.88 8.38
CA GLY A 366 -13.17 6.50 8.84
C GLY A 366 -13.80 5.33 8.07
N TRP A 367 -13.10 4.74 7.12
CA TRP A 367 -13.60 3.61 6.35
C TRP A 367 -13.63 2.32 7.17
N CYS A 368 -14.73 1.59 7.11
CA CYS A 368 -14.94 0.32 7.81
C CYS A 368 -15.37 -0.76 6.81
N CYS A 369 -14.69 -1.90 6.82
CA CYS A 369 -14.96 -3.02 5.92
C CYS A 369 -16.37 -3.56 6.09
N GLU A 370 -16.77 -3.80 7.34
CA GLU A 370 -18.07 -4.37 7.69
C GLU A 370 -19.21 -3.47 7.24
N ASP A 371 -19.12 -2.16 7.49
CA ASP A 371 -20.15 -1.18 7.10
C ASP A 371 -20.31 -1.12 5.58
N GLU A 372 -19.22 -1.19 4.82
CA GLU A 372 -19.29 -1.20 3.37
C GLU A 372 -19.89 -2.50 2.83
N VAL A 373 -19.49 -3.64 3.36
CA VAL A 373 -20.10 -4.91 2.97
C VAL A 373 -21.59 -4.94 3.33
N ASP A 374 -21.99 -4.45 4.51
CA ASP A 374 -23.41 -4.33 4.90
C ASP A 374 -24.21 -3.44 3.94
N ARG A 375 -23.62 -2.36 3.47
CA ARG A 375 -24.26 -1.46 2.47
C ARG A 375 -24.47 -2.15 1.13
N PHE A 376 -23.53 -2.99 0.69
CA PHE A 376 -23.60 -3.69 -0.59
C PHE A 376 -24.37 -5.03 -0.53
N TRP A 377 -24.47 -5.64 0.65
CA TRP A 377 -25.08 -6.96 0.82
C TRP A 377 -26.52 -7.08 0.30
N PRO A 378 -27.44 -6.12 0.52
CA PRO A 378 -28.79 -6.18 -0.03
C PRO A 378 -28.85 -6.22 -1.56
N LEU A 379 -27.84 -5.73 -2.25
CA LEU A 379 -27.74 -5.83 -3.71
C LEU A 379 -27.36 -7.24 -4.14
N VAL A 380 -26.50 -7.90 -3.38
CA VAL A 380 -26.11 -9.30 -3.59
C VAL A 380 -27.31 -10.21 -3.36
N GLU A 381 -28.06 -10.04 -2.25
CA GLU A 381 -29.26 -10.82 -1.92
C GLU A 381 -30.41 -10.67 -2.94
N LYS A 382 -30.67 -9.46 -3.42
CA LYS A 382 -31.68 -9.22 -4.46
C LYS A 382 -31.40 -9.97 -5.75
N LEU A 383 -30.13 -10.09 -6.10
CA LEU A 383 -29.69 -10.87 -7.26
C LEU A 383 -29.91 -12.39 -7.05
N GLU A 384 -29.92 -12.87 -5.80
CA GLU A 384 -30.27 -14.25 -5.45
C GLU A 384 -31.78 -14.49 -5.50
N GLN A 385 -32.61 -13.56 -4.98
CA GLN A 385 -34.07 -13.69 -4.94
C GLN A 385 -34.71 -13.67 -6.33
N GLN A 386 -34.24 -12.85 -7.25
CA GLN A 386 -34.69 -12.85 -8.65
C GLN A 386 -34.47 -14.19 -9.36
N LYS A 387 -33.56 -15.05 -8.88
CA LYS A 387 -33.36 -16.41 -9.39
C LYS A 387 -34.48 -17.36 -9.04
N VAL A 388 -35.04 -17.24 -7.82
CA VAL A 388 -36.09 -18.15 -7.32
C VAL A 388 -37.38 -17.90 -8.11
N GLU A 389 -37.69 -16.66 -8.45
CA GLU A 389 -38.88 -16.30 -9.23
C GLU A 389 -38.82 -16.79 -10.70
N VAL A 390 -37.64 -16.64 -11.35
CA VAL A 390 -37.49 -17.09 -12.75
C VAL A 390 -37.52 -18.62 -12.89
N ILE A 391 -36.99 -19.35 -11.90
CA ILE A 391 -37.05 -20.83 -11.88
C ILE A 391 -38.42 -21.31 -11.50
N GLY A 392 -39.14 -20.59 -10.62
CA GLY A 392 -40.55 -20.89 -10.25
C GLY A 392 -41.50 -20.76 -11.43
N ASP A 393 -41.33 -19.72 -12.27
CA ASP A 393 -42.17 -19.47 -13.44
C ASP A 393 -41.95 -20.47 -14.59
N SER A 394 -40.69 -20.91 -14.78
CA SER A 394 -40.36 -21.88 -15.81
C SER A 394 -40.84 -23.30 -15.49
N THR A 395 -41.06 -23.64 -14.22
CA THR A 395 -41.63 -24.95 -13.78
C THR A 395 -43.16 -24.99 -13.84
N VAL A 396 -43.84 -23.84 -13.87
CA VAL A 396 -45.29 -23.76 -14.04
C VAL A 396 -45.71 -23.85 -15.50
N GLN A 397 -44.88 -23.34 -16.46
CA GLN A 397 -45.18 -23.44 -17.90
C GLN A 397 -44.93 -24.80 -18.54
N SER A 398 -44.27 -25.76 -17.84
CA SER A 398 -44.06 -27.12 -18.33
C SER A 398 -45.13 -28.13 -17.88
N ARG A 399 -46.21 -27.66 -17.27
CA ARG A 399 -47.35 -28.50 -16.77
C ARG A 399 -48.72 -28.08 -17.30
N LEU A 400 -48.77 -27.42 -18.45
CA LEU A 400 -50.01 -27.21 -19.20
C LEU A 400 -49.94 -27.83 -20.59
#